data_05771a4cff3608ca78580a1d6657a695
#
_entry.id   05771a4cff3608ca78580a1d6657a695
#
_cell.length_a   1.000
_cell.length_b   1.000
_cell.length_c   1.000
_cell.angle_alpha   90.00
_cell.angle_beta   90.00
_cell.angle_gamma   90.00
#
_symmetry.space_group_name_H-M   'P 1'
#
loop_
_entity.id
_entity.type
_entity.pdbx_description
1 polymer ?
#
loop_
_entity_poly.entity_id
_entity_poly.type
_entity_poly.pdbx_seq_one_letter_code
_entity_poly.pdbx_strand_id
1 'polypeptide(L)'
;MAKVVSPGVLALRKVVDDVYADAREAKKQGKLVGWSSSKFPCELAAAFDLNVMYPENQAAGIAAQRDGEIMCQAAEDLGFDNDICGYARISLAYAAGKRAARKFDPETLEFIIDPNSGKPLKDENGKVIIDEATGKPKKDPKTQVPYTVLDDIHEIEDLPETTEKEIAYKNFRREAIKPYKQMRIPQPDFVLCCNNICNCMTKWYENIARMCNIPLIMIDIPYNNSVEVHDSNVKYVRAQFDHCIEQLEELTGKKFDEKKFEEACASANRTAQNWLKVCDYLQYKPSPMSGFDLFNHMADVVTARARTAAGDAFELLAQDLEKNIKEGTSTLPFPEQYRVMFEGIPCWPKLPNLFKPLKQNGVNVTAVVYAPAFGFVYNGLDEMARAYYKAPNSVCIEQGVDWREGICRENKVDGVLVHYNRSCKPWSGYMAEMQRRFTADLGIPCAGFDGDQADPRNFNEAQYETRVQGLVEAMAENAKNKEG
;
A
#
# COMPACT_ATOMS: atom_id res chain seq x y z
N MET A 1 15.29 14.73 -20.80
CA MET A 1 14.96 13.44 -21.40
C MET A 1 13.88 12.79 -20.56
N ALA A 2 12.85 12.18 -21.15
CA ALA A 2 11.88 11.40 -20.40
C ALA A 2 12.63 10.23 -19.72
N LYS A 3 12.39 10.04 -18.41
CA LYS A 3 13.02 8.94 -17.65
C LYS A 3 12.53 7.61 -18.26
N VAL A 4 13.42 6.83 -18.84
CA VAL A 4 13.09 5.52 -19.38
C VAL A 4 12.74 4.62 -18.17
N VAL A 5 11.56 4.06 -18.17
CA VAL A 5 11.12 3.12 -17.13
C VAL A 5 11.83 1.79 -17.38
N SER A 6 12.46 1.22 -16.35
CA SER A 6 13.21 -0.03 -16.48
C SER A 6 12.32 -1.25 -16.79
N PRO A 7 12.86 -2.29 -17.44
CA PRO A 7 12.14 -3.53 -17.72
C PRO A 7 11.51 -4.17 -16.48
N GLY A 8 12.23 -4.22 -15.36
CA GLY A 8 11.72 -4.74 -14.09
C GLY A 8 10.50 -3.98 -13.57
N VAL A 9 10.54 -2.64 -13.63
CA VAL A 9 9.39 -1.81 -13.22
C VAL A 9 8.18 -2.02 -14.14
N LEU A 10 8.40 -2.20 -15.45
CA LEU A 10 7.30 -2.49 -16.39
C LEU A 10 6.69 -3.87 -16.11
N ALA A 11 7.52 -4.87 -15.84
CA ALA A 11 7.08 -6.22 -15.50
C ALA A 11 6.22 -6.22 -14.21
N LEU A 12 6.67 -5.54 -13.14
CA LEU A 12 5.92 -5.40 -11.91
C LEU A 12 4.54 -4.76 -12.14
N ARG A 13 4.47 -3.65 -12.87
CA ARG A 13 3.19 -3.01 -13.20
C ARG A 13 2.24 -3.96 -13.93
N LYS A 14 2.77 -4.76 -14.86
CA LYS A 14 1.96 -5.74 -15.59
C LYS A 14 1.41 -6.82 -14.66
N VAL A 15 2.21 -7.32 -13.72
CA VAL A 15 1.76 -8.34 -12.75
C VAL A 15 0.57 -7.83 -11.93
N VAL A 16 0.64 -6.61 -11.39
CA VAL A 16 -0.48 -6.01 -10.65
C VAL A 16 -1.71 -5.85 -11.56
N ASP A 17 -1.54 -5.36 -12.79
CA ASP A 17 -2.63 -5.20 -13.75
C ASP A 17 -3.33 -6.53 -14.04
N ASP A 18 -2.55 -7.60 -14.25
CA ASP A 18 -3.05 -8.94 -14.51
C ASP A 18 -3.85 -9.47 -13.30
N VAL A 19 -3.37 -9.30 -12.07
CA VAL A 19 -4.12 -9.71 -10.85
C VAL A 19 -5.51 -9.09 -10.79
N TYR A 20 -5.60 -7.78 -11.03
CA TYR A 20 -6.89 -7.10 -11.01
C TYR A 20 -7.79 -7.48 -12.20
N ALA A 21 -7.19 -7.73 -13.37
CA ALA A 21 -7.92 -8.18 -14.54
C ALA A 21 -8.50 -9.59 -14.35
N ASP A 22 -7.69 -10.52 -13.82
CA ASP A 22 -8.09 -11.90 -13.54
C ASP A 22 -9.25 -11.98 -12.56
N ALA A 23 -9.22 -11.18 -11.48
CA ALA A 23 -10.29 -11.15 -10.49
C ALA A 23 -11.62 -10.64 -11.11
N ARG A 24 -11.55 -9.59 -11.95
CA ARG A 24 -12.75 -9.10 -12.66
C ARG A 24 -13.30 -10.13 -13.64
N GLU A 25 -12.42 -10.84 -14.35
CA GLU A 25 -12.82 -11.87 -15.27
C GLU A 25 -13.39 -13.10 -14.55
N ALA A 26 -12.77 -13.53 -13.45
CA ALA A 26 -13.29 -14.60 -12.61
C ALA A 26 -14.71 -14.30 -12.12
N LYS A 27 -14.98 -13.05 -11.68
CA LYS A 27 -16.32 -12.64 -11.24
C LYS A 27 -17.35 -12.70 -12.38
N LYS A 28 -16.98 -12.27 -13.61
CA LYS A 28 -17.86 -12.39 -14.80
C LYS A 28 -18.18 -13.85 -15.15
N GLN A 29 -17.23 -14.75 -14.90
CA GLN A 29 -17.40 -16.18 -15.13
C GLN A 29 -18.17 -16.89 -14.00
N GLY A 30 -18.67 -16.14 -13.00
CA GLY A 30 -19.38 -16.69 -11.85
C GLY A 30 -18.49 -17.45 -10.87
N LYS A 31 -17.16 -17.26 -10.93
CA LYS A 31 -16.22 -17.84 -9.96
C LYS A 31 -16.17 -16.99 -8.71
N LEU A 32 -15.89 -17.64 -7.57
CA LEU A 32 -15.72 -16.95 -6.30
C LEU A 32 -14.53 -16.00 -6.33
N VAL A 33 -14.74 -14.78 -5.83
CA VAL A 33 -13.70 -13.77 -5.61
C VAL A 33 -13.75 -13.32 -4.17
N GLY A 34 -12.65 -13.50 -3.43
CA GLY A 34 -12.54 -13.09 -2.04
C GLY A 34 -11.84 -11.75 -1.86
N TRP A 35 -12.10 -11.09 -0.73
CA TRP A 35 -11.24 -10.02 -0.22
C TRP A 35 -10.41 -10.54 0.95
N SER A 36 -9.11 -10.28 0.91
CA SER A 36 -8.16 -10.80 1.87
C SER A 36 -7.33 -9.71 2.53
N SER A 37 -7.02 -9.88 3.81
CA SER A 37 -6.00 -9.06 4.45
C SER A 37 -4.63 -9.32 3.82
N SER A 38 -3.78 -8.30 3.72
CA SER A 38 -2.51 -8.34 2.98
C SER A 38 -1.52 -9.37 3.51
N LYS A 39 -1.63 -9.73 4.78
CA LYS A 39 -0.82 -10.77 5.43
C LYS A 39 -1.60 -12.05 5.76
N PHE A 40 -2.72 -12.30 5.14
CA PHE A 40 -3.29 -13.64 5.12
C PHE A 40 -2.37 -14.59 4.33
N PRO A 41 -2.21 -15.87 4.72
CA PRO A 41 -1.44 -16.84 3.94
C PRO A 41 -2.09 -17.09 2.57
N CYS A 42 -1.72 -16.31 1.57
CA CYS A 42 -2.31 -16.38 0.23
C CYS A 42 -2.10 -17.75 -0.44
N GLU A 43 -1.12 -18.52 0.02
CA GLU A 43 -0.81 -19.88 -0.42
C GLU A 43 -1.93 -20.84 -0.09
N LEU A 44 -2.62 -20.64 1.06
CA LEU A 44 -3.81 -21.42 1.42
C LEU A 44 -4.95 -21.17 0.44
N ALA A 45 -5.20 -19.92 0.07
CA ALA A 45 -6.22 -19.58 -0.92
C ALA A 45 -5.86 -20.13 -2.32
N ALA A 46 -4.58 -20.06 -2.68
CA ALA A 46 -4.07 -20.58 -3.96
C ALA A 46 -4.24 -22.10 -4.10
N ALA A 47 -4.12 -22.86 -3.02
CA ALA A 47 -4.36 -24.31 -3.01
C ALA A 47 -5.80 -24.70 -3.42
N PHE A 48 -6.74 -23.76 -3.31
CA PHE A 48 -8.15 -23.94 -3.72
C PHE A 48 -8.49 -23.25 -5.05
N ASP A 49 -7.51 -22.73 -5.79
CA ASP A 49 -7.70 -21.92 -7.01
C ASP A 49 -8.57 -20.66 -6.78
N LEU A 50 -8.54 -20.09 -5.59
CA LEU A 50 -9.34 -18.92 -5.25
C LEU A 50 -8.69 -17.63 -5.75
N ASN A 51 -9.52 -16.75 -6.35
CA ASN A 51 -9.11 -15.40 -6.67
C ASN A 51 -9.34 -14.51 -5.46
N VAL A 52 -8.29 -13.86 -4.95
CA VAL A 52 -8.39 -12.94 -3.82
C VAL A 52 -7.87 -11.56 -4.19
N MET A 53 -8.55 -10.53 -3.67
CA MET A 53 -8.17 -9.13 -3.79
C MET A 53 -7.84 -8.57 -2.43
N TYR A 54 -7.06 -7.49 -2.42
CA TYR A 54 -6.52 -6.92 -1.19
C TYR A 54 -7.01 -5.50 -0.98
N PRO A 55 -8.05 -5.28 -0.16
CA PRO A 55 -8.62 -3.96 0.13
C PRO A 55 -7.61 -2.94 0.65
N GLU A 56 -6.57 -3.37 1.37
CA GLU A 56 -5.49 -2.49 1.82
C GLU A 56 -4.71 -1.88 0.66
N ASN A 57 -4.34 -2.72 -0.32
CA ASN A 57 -3.65 -2.26 -1.52
C ASN A 57 -4.55 -1.36 -2.37
N GLN A 58 -5.84 -1.71 -2.49
CA GLN A 58 -6.81 -0.87 -3.18
C GLN A 58 -6.98 0.48 -2.49
N ALA A 59 -7.11 0.50 -1.16
CA ALA A 59 -7.26 1.73 -0.39
C ALA A 59 -6.02 2.64 -0.53
N ALA A 60 -4.81 2.07 -0.52
CA ALA A 60 -3.59 2.80 -0.81
C ALA A 60 -3.61 3.43 -2.22
N GLY A 61 -4.05 2.67 -3.22
CA GLY A 61 -4.19 3.16 -4.60
C GLY A 61 -5.25 4.26 -4.75
N ILE A 62 -6.41 4.14 -4.09
CA ILE A 62 -7.45 5.17 -4.05
C ILE A 62 -6.92 6.44 -3.39
N ALA A 63 -6.23 6.31 -2.26
CA ALA A 63 -5.61 7.43 -1.55
C ALA A 63 -4.53 8.12 -2.42
N ALA A 64 -3.66 7.37 -3.08
CA ALA A 64 -2.65 7.89 -4.00
C ALA A 64 -3.27 8.64 -5.21
N GLN A 65 -4.50 8.29 -5.60
CA GLN A 65 -5.28 8.99 -6.62
C GLN A 65 -6.05 10.21 -6.08
N ARG A 66 -5.80 10.60 -4.81
CA ARG A 66 -6.34 11.77 -4.10
C ARG A 66 -7.83 11.68 -3.73
N ASP A 67 -8.41 10.48 -3.71
CA ASP A 67 -9.78 10.26 -3.26
C ASP A 67 -9.86 9.80 -1.80
N GLY A 68 -8.72 9.75 -1.10
CA GLY A 68 -8.66 9.32 0.31
C GLY A 68 -9.58 10.13 1.22
N GLU A 69 -9.59 11.46 1.07
CA GLU A 69 -10.43 12.35 1.88
C GLU A 69 -11.93 12.05 1.71
N ILE A 70 -12.44 12.08 0.47
CA ILE A 70 -13.86 11.87 0.19
C ILE A 70 -14.34 10.48 0.60
N MET A 71 -13.50 9.46 0.42
CA MET A 71 -13.84 8.10 0.81
C MET A 71 -13.79 7.90 2.33
N CYS A 72 -12.86 8.55 3.03
CA CYS A 72 -12.83 8.55 4.49
C CYS A 72 -14.04 9.27 5.09
N GLN A 73 -14.43 10.42 4.55
CA GLN A 73 -15.64 11.13 4.97
C GLN A 73 -16.89 10.27 4.75
N ALA A 74 -17.00 9.58 3.61
CA ALA A 74 -18.11 8.67 3.36
C ALA A 74 -18.21 7.53 4.38
N ALA A 75 -17.09 7.03 4.87
CA ALA A 75 -17.09 6.04 5.94
C ALA A 75 -17.54 6.65 7.28
N GLU A 76 -17.16 7.90 7.56
CA GLU A 76 -17.63 8.65 8.74
C GLU A 76 -19.14 8.84 8.70
N ASP A 77 -19.72 9.17 7.54
CA ASP A 77 -21.17 9.27 7.33
C ASP A 77 -21.91 7.93 7.55
N LEU A 78 -21.20 6.80 7.34
CA LEU A 78 -21.70 5.45 7.64
C LEU A 78 -21.51 5.05 9.12
N GLY A 79 -20.95 5.93 9.97
CA GLY A 79 -20.72 5.70 11.38
C GLY A 79 -19.35 5.11 11.72
N PHE A 80 -18.41 5.07 10.79
CA PHE A 80 -17.02 4.65 11.02
C PHE A 80 -16.14 5.88 11.31
N ASP A 81 -15.88 6.11 12.59
CA ASP A 81 -15.17 7.27 13.10
C ASP A 81 -13.79 7.51 12.45
N ASN A 82 -13.37 8.78 12.41
CA ASN A 82 -12.08 9.20 11.83
C ASN A 82 -10.86 8.66 12.60
N ASP A 83 -11.06 8.09 13.76
CA ASP A 83 -10.05 7.42 14.58
C ASP A 83 -9.75 5.97 14.12
N ILE A 84 -10.56 5.45 13.20
CA ILE A 84 -10.36 4.15 12.56
C ILE A 84 -9.34 4.30 11.43
N CYS A 85 -8.56 3.24 11.18
CA CYS A 85 -7.57 3.17 10.10
C CYS A 85 -8.10 3.73 8.77
N GLY A 86 -7.36 4.67 8.15
CA GLY A 86 -7.75 5.28 6.88
C GLY A 86 -7.95 4.26 5.75
N TYR A 87 -7.17 3.18 5.71
CA TYR A 87 -7.43 2.08 4.75
C TYR A 87 -8.77 1.38 5.02
N ALA A 88 -9.08 1.11 6.30
CA ALA A 88 -10.34 0.49 6.66
C ALA A 88 -11.52 1.39 6.26
N ARG A 89 -11.45 2.70 6.53
CA ARG A 89 -12.50 3.65 6.14
C ARG A 89 -12.73 3.64 4.63
N ILE A 90 -11.68 3.76 3.81
CA ILE A 90 -11.79 3.70 2.34
C ILE A 90 -12.44 2.38 1.89
N SER A 91 -11.99 1.25 2.45
CA SER A 91 -12.50 -0.07 2.06
C SER A 91 -13.96 -0.28 2.48
N LEU A 92 -14.35 0.19 3.67
CA LEU A 92 -15.74 0.12 4.16
C LEU A 92 -16.66 0.98 3.30
N ALA A 93 -16.26 2.21 2.98
CA ALA A 93 -17.03 3.06 2.05
C ALA A 93 -17.13 2.40 0.66
N TYR A 94 -16.04 1.79 0.17
CA TYR A 94 -16.06 1.09 -1.12
C TYR A 94 -16.97 -0.15 -1.08
N ALA A 95 -16.94 -0.94 -0.01
CA ALA A 95 -17.83 -2.08 0.19
C ALA A 95 -19.31 -1.67 0.24
N ALA A 96 -19.59 -0.52 0.86
CA ALA A 96 -20.93 0.09 0.89
C ALA A 96 -21.37 0.73 -0.45
N GLY A 97 -20.62 0.55 -1.52
CA GLY A 97 -21.00 1.08 -2.84
C GLY A 97 -20.52 2.50 -3.14
N LYS A 98 -19.85 3.20 -2.21
CA LYS A 98 -19.44 4.59 -2.42
C LYS A 98 -18.32 4.71 -3.43
N ARG A 99 -18.43 5.63 -4.38
CA ARG A 99 -17.47 5.86 -5.48
C ARG A 99 -17.29 7.36 -5.74
N ALA A 100 -16.06 7.79 -5.97
CA ALA A 100 -15.84 9.14 -6.48
C ALA A 100 -16.39 9.27 -7.90
N ALA A 101 -17.09 10.36 -8.18
CA ALA A 101 -17.71 10.63 -9.46
C ALA A 101 -17.44 12.07 -9.90
N ARG A 102 -17.53 12.31 -11.20
CA ARG A 102 -17.49 13.64 -11.79
C ARG A 102 -18.84 14.34 -11.57
N LYS A 103 -18.80 15.60 -11.14
CA LYS A 103 -20.01 16.42 -11.00
C LYS A 103 -20.58 16.73 -12.38
N PHE A 104 -21.90 16.62 -12.51
CA PHE A 104 -22.60 16.89 -13.76
C PHE A 104 -23.99 17.54 -13.48
N ASP A 105 -24.55 18.12 -14.52
CA ASP A 105 -25.91 18.64 -14.51
C ASP A 105 -26.90 17.49 -14.82
N PRO A 106 -27.83 17.15 -13.94
CA PRO A 106 -28.78 16.05 -14.15
C PRO A 106 -29.84 16.32 -15.24
N GLU A 107 -30.07 17.59 -15.62
CA GLU A 107 -31.03 17.93 -16.67
C GLU A 107 -30.43 17.83 -18.06
N THR A 108 -29.18 18.33 -18.21
CA THR A 108 -28.46 18.36 -19.50
C THR A 108 -27.58 17.13 -19.72
N LEU A 109 -27.26 16.38 -18.68
CA LEU A 109 -26.28 15.29 -18.68
C LEU A 109 -24.90 15.75 -19.17
N GLU A 110 -24.50 16.95 -18.80
CA GLU A 110 -23.18 17.51 -19.11
C GLU A 110 -22.31 17.61 -17.86
N PHE A 111 -21.02 17.32 -17.99
CA PHE A 111 -20.08 17.46 -16.88
C PHE A 111 -19.80 18.93 -16.57
N ILE A 112 -19.81 19.28 -15.28
CA ILE A 112 -19.51 20.61 -14.81
C ILE A 112 -18.00 20.84 -14.83
N ILE A 113 -17.56 21.80 -15.67
CA ILE A 113 -16.16 22.16 -15.81
C ILE A 113 -15.76 23.11 -14.68
N ASP A 114 -14.69 22.78 -13.96
CA ASP A 114 -14.01 23.70 -13.06
C ASP A 114 -12.81 24.32 -13.78
N PRO A 115 -12.86 25.61 -14.14
CA PRO A 115 -11.79 26.30 -14.88
C PRO A 115 -10.49 26.38 -14.07
N ASN A 116 -10.56 26.26 -12.74
CA ASN A 116 -9.37 26.30 -11.87
C ASN A 116 -8.68 24.93 -11.73
N SER A 117 -9.38 23.86 -12.08
CA SER A 117 -8.85 22.50 -12.03
C SER A 117 -8.16 22.10 -13.35
N GLY A 118 -7.65 20.87 -13.40
CA GLY A 118 -7.08 20.29 -14.60
C GLY A 118 -5.57 20.40 -14.72
N LYS A 119 -5.02 19.51 -15.55
CA LYS A 119 -3.57 19.44 -15.84
C LYS A 119 -3.18 20.51 -16.84
N PRO A 120 -1.91 20.97 -16.85
CA PRO A 120 -1.42 21.82 -17.91
C PRO A 120 -1.56 21.13 -19.28
N LEU A 121 -2.12 21.87 -20.26
CA LEU A 121 -2.18 21.43 -21.65
C LEU A 121 -0.77 21.40 -22.23
N LYS A 122 -0.42 20.36 -22.95
CA LYS A 122 0.89 20.18 -23.58
C LYS A 122 0.73 20.08 -25.09
N ASP A 123 1.73 20.58 -25.80
CA ASP A 123 1.86 20.41 -27.25
C ASP A 123 2.32 18.96 -27.61
N GLU A 124 2.46 18.68 -28.88
CA GLU A 124 2.91 17.41 -29.43
C GLU A 124 4.32 16.98 -28.96
N ASN A 125 5.15 17.95 -28.54
CA ASN A 125 6.49 17.73 -28.00
C ASN A 125 6.50 17.60 -26.47
N GLY A 126 5.34 17.65 -25.81
CA GLY A 126 5.18 17.53 -24.36
C GLY A 126 5.48 18.82 -23.59
N LYS A 127 5.68 19.98 -24.28
CA LYS A 127 5.91 21.29 -23.67
C LYS A 127 4.58 21.91 -23.23
N VAL A 128 4.58 22.51 -22.04
CA VAL A 128 3.40 23.20 -21.49
C VAL A 128 3.06 24.42 -22.34
N ILE A 129 1.81 24.50 -22.77
CA ILE A 129 1.28 25.67 -23.51
C ILE A 129 0.91 26.76 -22.50
N ILE A 130 1.47 27.96 -22.70
CA ILE A 130 1.17 29.12 -21.87
C ILE A 130 0.07 29.95 -22.54
N ASP A 131 -0.86 30.41 -21.73
CA ASP A 131 -1.87 31.36 -22.13
C ASP A 131 -1.23 32.75 -22.23
N GLU A 132 -1.21 33.36 -23.42
CA GLU A 132 -0.54 34.63 -23.68
C GLU A 132 -1.18 35.81 -22.94
N ALA A 133 -2.50 35.73 -22.67
CA ALA A 133 -3.21 36.81 -21.98
C ALA A 133 -2.96 36.81 -20.47
N THR A 134 -2.76 35.62 -19.87
CA THR A 134 -2.63 35.47 -18.42
C THR A 134 -1.21 35.14 -17.97
N GLY A 135 -0.33 34.70 -18.86
CA GLY A 135 1.01 34.19 -18.56
C GLY A 135 1.01 32.86 -17.80
N LYS A 136 -0.15 32.20 -17.66
CA LYS A 136 -0.30 30.96 -16.93
C LYS A 136 -0.42 29.76 -17.87
N PRO A 137 -0.10 28.54 -17.40
CA PRO A 137 -0.35 27.32 -18.17
C PRO A 137 -1.82 27.18 -18.56
N LYS A 138 -2.11 27.01 -19.85
CA LYS A 138 -3.45 26.60 -20.31
C LYS A 138 -3.80 25.25 -19.70
N LYS A 139 -5.04 25.09 -19.31
CA LYS A 139 -5.54 23.83 -18.75
C LYS A 139 -6.08 22.92 -19.85
N ASP A 140 -5.85 21.63 -19.73
CA ASP A 140 -6.46 20.63 -20.62
C ASP A 140 -7.95 20.48 -20.27
N PRO A 141 -8.86 20.84 -21.17
CA PRO A 141 -10.31 20.79 -20.91
C PRO A 141 -10.79 19.39 -20.49
N LYS A 142 -10.17 18.34 -21.01
CA LYS A 142 -10.51 16.95 -20.67
C LYS A 142 -10.23 16.60 -19.20
N THR A 143 -9.38 17.37 -18.54
CA THR A 143 -9.00 17.15 -17.13
C THR A 143 -9.59 18.19 -16.18
N GLN A 144 -10.43 19.12 -16.67
CA GLN A 144 -11.07 20.16 -15.89
C GLN A 144 -12.37 19.73 -15.19
N VAL A 145 -12.72 18.44 -15.30
CA VAL A 145 -13.85 17.87 -14.55
C VAL A 145 -13.29 17.03 -13.40
N PRO A 146 -13.23 17.55 -12.16
CA PRO A 146 -12.67 16.82 -11.03
C PRO A 146 -13.62 15.71 -10.58
N TYR A 147 -13.04 14.63 -10.05
CA TYR A 147 -13.80 13.62 -9.32
C TYR A 147 -13.99 14.10 -7.88
N THR A 148 -15.10 14.79 -7.61
CA THR A 148 -15.33 15.46 -6.33
C THR A 148 -16.65 15.08 -5.65
N VAL A 149 -17.53 14.41 -6.38
CA VAL A 149 -18.83 13.97 -5.86
C VAL A 149 -18.74 12.50 -5.50
N LEU A 150 -19.26 12.15 -4.33
CA LEU A 150 -19.45 10.77 -3.94
C LEU A 150 -20.77 10.26 -4.51
N ASP A 151 -20.72 9.16 -5.24
CA ASP A 151 -21.92 8.48 -5.78
C ASP A 151 -22.01 7.05 -5.23
N ASP A 152 -23.22 6.51 -5.15
CA ASP A 152 -23.48 5.16 -4.68
C ASP A 152 -23.83 4.24 -5.85
N ILE A 153 -23.04 3.21 -6.06
CA ILE A 153 -23.25 2.26 -7.16
C ILE A 153 -24.55 1.46 -6.98
N HIS A 154 -24.98 1.20 -5.75
CA HIS A 154 -26.22 0.47 -5.50
C HIS A 154 -27.43 1.33 -5.87
N GLU A 155 -27.43 2.62 -5.49
CA GLU A 155 -28.46 3.55 -5.92
C GLU A 155 -28.55 3.69 -7.44
N ILE A 156 -27.38 3.65 -8.14
CA ILE A 156 -27.36 3.69 -9.60
C ILE A 156 -27.99 2.43 -10.18
N GLU A 157 -27.66 1.25 -9.64
CA GLU A 157 -28.22 0.00 -10.15
C GLU A 157 -29.73 -0.11 -9.92
N ASP A 158 -30.26 0.51 -8.85
CA ASP A 158 -31.69 0.53 -8.53
C ASP A 158 -32.49 1.57 -9.35
N LEU A 159 -31.83 2.43 -10.13
CA LEU A 159 -32.53 3.38 -11.00
C LEU A 159 -33.38 2.66 -12.05
N PRO A 160 -34.61 3.19 -12.32
CA PRO A 160 -35.51 2.61 -13.32
C PRO A 160 -34.88 2.67 -14.74
N GLU A 161 -35.27 1.72 -15.57
CA GLU A 161 -34.89 1.61 -16.97
C GLU A 161 -36.14 1.45 -17.88
N THR A 162 -37.19 2.19 -17.57
CA THR A 162 -38.50 2.09 -18.27
C THR A 162 -38.62 3.05 -19.45
N THR A 163 -37.86 4.14 -19.43
CA THR A 163 -37.89 5.17 -20.50
C THR A 163 -36.42 5.38 -21.02
N GLU A 164 -36.31 5.87 -22.27
CA GLU A 164 -35.03 6.24 -22.85
C GLU A 164 -34.26 7.27 -21.99
N LYS A 165 -34.99 8.22 -21.38
CA LYS A 165 -34.37 9.23 -20.51
C LYS A 165 -33.82 8.62 -19.23
N GLU A 166 -34.51 7.69 -18.61
CA GLU A 166 -34.03 6.97 -17.40
C GLU A 166 -32.83 6.13 -17.72
N ILE A 167 -32.84 5.39 -18.84
CA ILE A 167 -31.70 4.60 -19.31
C ILE A 167 -30.49 5.50 -19.57
N ALA A 168 -30.69 6.64 -20.27
CA ALA A 168 -29.62 7.59 -20.53
C ALA A 168 -29.03 8.16 -19.23
N TYR A 169 -29.86 8.54 -18.27
CA TYR A 169 -29.42 9.04 -16.97
C TYR A 169 -28.62 8.00 -16.17
N LYS A 170 -29.12 6.77 -16.08
CA LYS A 170 -28.42 5.66 -15.40
C LYS A 170 -27.04 5.39 -16.04
N ASN A 171 -26.98 5.32 -17.36
CA ASN A 171 -25.73 5.11 -18.07
C ASN A 171 -24.75 6.25 -17.87
N PHE A 172 -25.23 7.49 -17.86
CA PHE A 172 -24.41 8.67 -17.62
C PHE A 172 -23.85 8.69 -16.19
N ARG A 173 -24.66 8.34 -15.16
CA ARG A 173 -24.17 8.19 -13.78
C ARG A 173 -23.06 7.12 -13.69
N ARG A 174 -23.22 5.99 -14.36
CA ARG A 174 -22.17 4.96 -14.44
C ARG A 174 -20.89 5.49 -15.08
N GLU A 175 -21.01 6.29 -16.16
CA GLU A 175 -19.88 6.93 -16.83
C GLU A 175 -19.21 7.99 -15.95
N ALA A 176 -19.97 8.71 -15.14
CA ALA A 176 -19.45 9.72 -14.24
C ALA A 176 -18.54 9.14 -13.14
N ILE A 177 -18.75 7.88 -12.72
CA ILE A 177 -17.95 7.23 -11.70
C ILE A 177 -16.48 7.13 -12.16
N LYS A 178 -15.58 7.44 -11.23
CA LYS A 178 -14.14 7.27 -11.46
C LYS A 178 -13.80 5.79 -11.71
N PRO A 179 -13.17 5.46 -12.83
CA PRO A 179 -12.97 4.06 -13.21
C PRO A 179 -11.98 3.33 -12.29
N TYR A 180 -11.17 4.03 -11.49
CA TYR A 180 -10.06 3.50 -10.69
C TYR A 180 -9.10 2.56 -11.45
N LYS A 181 -9.26 2.43 -12.76
CA LYS A 181 -8.47 1.56 -13.63
C LYS A 181 -8.16 0.20 -12.98
N GLN A 182 -6.90 -0.01 -12.61
CA GLN A 182 -6.40 -1.22 -11.96
C GLN A 182 -6.99 -1.43 -10.56
N MET A 183 -7.27 -0.35 -9.80
CA MET A 183 -7.76 -0.44 -8.42
C MET A 183 -9.27 -0.77 -8.30
N ARG A 184 -9.97 -1.04 -9.41
CA ARG A 184 -11.35 -1.50 -9.38
C ARG A 184 -11.41 -2.98 -9.06
N ILE A 185 -11.85 -3.32 -7.85
CA ILE A 185 -12.09 -4.70 -7.43
C ILE A 185 -13.58 -5.03 -7.45
N PRO A 186 -13.96 -6.27 -7.80
CA PRO A 186 -15.35 -6.72 -7.70
C PRO A 186 -15.77 -6.85 -6.24
N GLN A 187 -17.08 -6.79 -5.98
CA GLN A 187 -17.63 -7.11 -4.67
C GLN A 187 -17.28 -8.55 -4.28
N PRO A 188 -16.92 -8.79 -3.01
CA PRO A 188 -16.46 -10.10 -2.56
C PRO A 188 -17.60 -11.10 -2.40
N ASP A 189 -17.27 -12.39 -2.57
CA ASP A 189 -18.16 -13.51 -2.23
C ASP A 189 -17.81 -14.11 -0.86
N PHE A 190 -16.63 -13.80 -0.34
CA PHE A 190 -16.14 -14.19 0.99
C PHE A 190 -15.00 -13.24 1.39
N VAL A 191 -14.64 -13.23 2.67
CA VAL A 191 -13.48 -12.51 3.19
C VAL A 191 -12.55 -13.40 3.97
N LEU A 192 -11.25 -13.16 3.80
CA LEU A 192 -10.16 -13.82 4.50
C LEU A 192 -9.42 -12.81 5.35
N CYS A 193 -9.27 -13.06 6.63
CA CYS A 193 -8.58 -12.15 7.53
C CYS A 193 -7.56 -12.88 8.39
N CYS A 194 -6.41 -12.26 8.59
CA CYS A 194 -5.42 -12.62 9.58
C CYS A 194 -5.12 -11.39 10.42
N ASN A 195 -5.16 -11.52 11.74
CA ASN A 195 -5.01 -10.39 12.66
C ASN A 195 -3.56 -10.05 13.02
N ASN A 196 -2.58 -10.71 12.41
CA ASN A 196 -1.15 -10.57 12.74
C ASN A 196 -0.52 -9.19 12.44
N ILE A 197 -1.28 -8.28 11.82
CA ILE A 197 -0.83 -6.90 11.61
C ILE A 197 -1.41 -5.99 12.68
N CYS A 198 -2.73 -6.07 12.94
CA CYS A 198 -3.39 -5.20 13.91
C CYS A 198 -4.82 -5.66 14.25
N ASN A 199 -5.30 -5.23 15.43
CA ASN A 199 -6.66 -5.50 15.87
C ASN A 199 -7.74 -4.83 15.00
N CYS A 200 -7.39 -3.71 14.34
CA CYS A 200 -8.33 -3.03 13.45
C CYS A 200 -8.80 -3.94 12.31
N MET A 201 -7.93 -4.81 11.80
CA MET A 201 -8.27 -5.74 10.72
C MET A 201 -9.43 -6.65 11.09
N THR A 202 -9.47 -7.20 12.30
CA THR A 202 -10.56 -8.07 12.74
C THR A 202 -11.92 -7.39 12.55
N LYS A 203 -12.07 -6.16 13.07
CA LYS A 203 -13.33 -5.42 12.96
C LYS A 203 -13.58 -4.87 11.56
N TRP A 204 -12.54 -4.52 10.84
CA TRP A 204 -12.66 -4.07 9.45
C TRP A 204 -13.25 -5.17 8.56
N TYR A 205 -12.64 -6.36 8.55
CA TYR A 205 -13.09 -7.48 7.70
C TYR A 205 -14.41 -8.09 8.19
N GLU A 206 -14.66 -8.11 9.51
CA GLU A 206 -15.97 -8.49 10.08
C GLU A 206 -17.08 -7.55 9.57
N ASN A 207 -16.87 -6.24 9.56
CA ASN A 207 -17.85 -5.31 9.04
C ASN A 207 -18.06 -5.46 7.53
N ILE A 208 -17.02 -5.71 6.73
CA ILE A 208 -17.19 -6.02 5.30
C ILE A 208 -18.07 -7.27 5.15
N ALA A 209 -17.77 -8.36 5.86
CA ALA A 209 -18.55 -9.60 5.80
C ALA A 209 -20.02 -9.36 6.14
N ARG A 210 -20.31 -8.58 7.20
CA ARG A 210 -21.67 -8.24 7.61
C ARG A 210 -22.40 -7.35 6.60
N MET A 211 -21.73 -6.32 6.09
CA MET A 211 -22.31 -5.39 5.11
C MET A 211 -22.66 -6.09 3.79
N CYS A 212 -21.79 -7.03 3.36
CA CYS A 212 -21.98 -7.78 2.12
C CYS A 212 -22.78 -9.08 2.32
N ASN A 213 -23.09 -9.45 3.58
CA ASN A 213 -23.74 -10.71 3.96
C ASN A 213 -23.05 -11.96 3.38
N ILE A 214 -21.74 -12.06 3.63
CA ILE A 214 -20.86 -13.10 3.09
C ILE A 214 -20.02 -13.77 4.19
N PRO A 215 -19.49 -14.99 3.96
CA PRO A 215 -18.64 -15.68 4.93
C PRO A 215 -17.35 -14.92 5.26
N LEU A 216 -16.93 -15.03 6.52
CA LEU A 216 -15.62 -14.59 7.01
C LEU A 216 -14.83 -15.79 7.50
N ILE A 217 -13.63 -15.99 6.97
CA ILE A 217 -12.64 -16.94 7.47
C ILE A 217 -11.53 -16.15 8.16
N MET A 218 -11.32 -16.43 9.44
CA MET A 218 -10.38 -15.69 10.30
C MET A 218 -9.26 -16.60 10.79
N ILE A 219 -8.03 -16.15 10.65
CA ILE A 219 -6.85 -16.75 11.30
C ILE A 219 -6.45 -15.84 12.45
N ASP A 220 -6.50 -16.37 13.66
CA ASP A 220 -6.02 -15.67 14.86
C ASP A 220 -4.54 -15.98 15.11
N ILE A 221 -3.72 -14.93 15.14
CA ILE A 221 -2.30 -15.02 15.50
C ILE A 221 -2.09 -14.12 16.72
N PRO A 222 -1.79 -14.69 17.88
CA PRO A 222 -1.58 -13.94 19.10
C PRO A 222 -0.40 -12.97 18.99
N TYR A 223 -0.48 -11.87 19.73
CA TYR A 223 0.64 -10.95 19.87
C TYR A 223 1.84 -11.67 20.53
N ASN A 224 3.00 -11.55 19.90
CA ASN A 224 4.25 -12.10 20.43
C ASN A 224 4.85 -11.13 21.49
N ASN A 225 4.60 -11.42 22.75
CA ASN A 225 5.10 -10.65 23.89
C ASN A 225 6.49 -11.08 24.38
N SER A 226 7.16 -11.97 23.66
CA SER A 226 8.49 -12.49 23.98
C SER A 226 9.41 -12.36 22.76
N VAL A 227 10.72 -12.20 23.01
CA VAL A 227 11.73 -12.26 21.92
C VAL A 227 11.80 -13.67 21.32
N GLU A 228 11.57 -14.70 22.15
CA GLU A 228 11.58 -16.09 21.72
C GLU A 228 10.21 -16.54 21.18
N VAL A 229 10.23 -17.36 20.16
CA VAL A 229 9.03 -18.03 19.64
C VAL A 229 8.93 -19.43 20.24
N HIS A 230 7.99 -19.62 21.18
CA HIS A 230 7.77 -20.90 21.81
C HIS A 230 6.98 -21.87 20.91
N ASP A 231 7.28 -23.16 20.99
CA ASP A 231 6.61 -24.18 20.19
C ASP A 231 5.11 -24.28 20.45
N SER A 232 4.65 -23.92 21.66
CA SER A 232 3.21 -23.82 21.97
C SER A 232 2.50 -22.79 21.09
N ASN A 233 3.16 -21.64 20.82
CA ASN A 233 2.62 -20.59 19.97
C ASN A 233 2.57 -21.02 18.50
N VAL A 234 3.61 -21.74 18.04
CA VAL A 234 3.63 -22.30 16.69
C VAL A 234 2.51 -23.33 16.50
N LYS A 235 2.32 -24.22 17.50
CA LYS A 235 1.22 -25.18 17.48
C LYS A 235 -0.15 -24.52 17.45
N TYR A 236 -0.34 -23.44 18.19
CA TYR A 236 -1.59 -22.68 18.15
C TYR A 236 -1.86 -22.10 16.77
N VAL A 237 -0.88 -21.40 16.19
CA VAL A 237 -1.02 -20.79 14.84
C VAL A 237 -1.23 -21.89 13.78
N ARG A 238 -0.53 -23.03 13.91
CA ARG A 238 -0.71 -24.16 13.01
C ARG A 238 -2.15 -24.70 13.06
N ALA A 239 -2.73 -24.83 14.24
CA ALA A 239 -4.13 -25.26 14.39
C ALA A 239 -5.11 -24.23 13.76
N GLN A 240 -4.79 -22.93 13.78
CA GLN A 240 -5.58 -21.93 13.07
C GLN A 240 -5.51 -22.12 11.55
N PHE A 241 -4.36 -22.52 11.00
CA PHE A 241 -4.23 -22.84 9.58
C PHE A 241 -5.02 -24.09 9.20
N ASP A 242 -4.98 -25.14 10.04
CA ASP A 242 -5.76 -26.36 9.81
C ASP A 242 -7.26 -26.06 9.80
N HIS A 243 -7.74 -25.27 10.75
CA HIS A 243 -9.14 -24.83 10.78
C HIS A 243 -9.51 -23.94 9.58
N CYS A 244 -8.62 -23.08 9.15
CA CYS A 244 -8.81 -22.28 7.94
C CYS A 244 -8.96 -23.18 6.69
N ILE A 245 -8.15 -24.23 6.57
CA ILE A 245 -8.25 -25.21 5.48
C ILE A 245 -9.61 -25.89 5.48
N GLU A 246 -10.09 -26.35 6.65
CA GLU A 246 -11.44 -26.94 6.80
C GLU A 246 -12.53 -25.98 6.32
N GLN A 247 -12.49 -24.71 6.74
CA GLN A 247 -13.45 -23.70 6.30
C GLN A 247 -13.37 -23.41 4.80
N LEU A 248 -12.16 -23.44 4.19
CA LEU A 248 -11.98 -23.30 2.76
C LEU A 248 -12.50 -24.51 1.99
N GLU A 249 -12.38 -25.72 2.53
CA GLU A 249 -13.01 -26.93 1.97
C GLU A 249 -14.55 -26.81 1.96
N GLU A 250 -15.13 -26.33 3.06
CA GLU A 250 -16.58 -26.10 3.15
C GLU A 250 -17.05 -25.02 2.15
N LEU A 251 -16.33 -23.91 2.08
CA LEU A 251 -16.66 -22.80 1.19
C LEU A 251 -16.62 -23.19 -0.30
N THR A 252 -15.62 -23.99 -0.67
CA THR A 252 -15.36 -24.30 -2.10
C THR A 252 -15.95 -25.63 -2.54
N GLY A 253 -16.28 -26.53 -1.61
CA GLY A 253 -16.64 -27.93 -1.89
C GLY A 253 -15.47 -28.77 -2.43
N LYS A 254 -14.23 -28.26 -2.37
CA LYS A 254 -13.01 -28.94 -2.83
C LYS A 254 -12.20 -29.41 -1.63
N LYS A 255 -11.38 -30.45 -1.84
CA LYS A 255 -10.36 -30.84 -0.86
C LYS A 255 -9.09 -30.01 -1.03
N PHE A 256 -8.37 -29.82 0.08
CA PHE A 256 -7.07 -29.17 0.09
C PHE A 256 -6.11 -29.91 -0.84
N ASP A 257 -5.48 -29.15 -1.75
CA ASP A 257 -4.51 -29.67 -2.71
C ASP A 257 -3.09 -29.33 -2.22
N GLU A 258 -2.46 -30.28 -1.57
CA GLU A 258 -1.13 -30.14 -0.99
C GLU A 258 -0.08 -29.78 -2.04
N LYS A 259 -0.17 -30.35 -3.25
CA LYS A 259 0.76 -30.06 -4.34
C LYS A 259 0.63 -28.60 -4.81
N LYS A 260 -0.59 -28.10 -4.98
CA LYS A 260 -0.81 -26.69 -5.32
C LYS A 260 -0.33 -25.76 -4.21
N PHE A 261 -0.51 -26.15 -2.94
CA PHE A 261 0.02 -25.41 -1.80
C PHE A 261 1.54 -25.32 -1.84
N GLU A 262 2.25 -26.44 -2.09
CA GLU A 262 3.70 -26.46 -2.24
C GLU A 262 4.19 -25.60 -3.42
N GLU A 263 3.52 -25.66 -4.56
CA GLU A 263 3.82 -24.84 -5.73
C GLU A 263 3.62 -23.32 -5.43
N ALA A 264 2.55 -23.00 -4.69
CA ALA A 264 2.29 -21.62 -4.24
C ALA A 264 3.35 -21.14 -3.24
N CYS A 265 3.76 -21.98 -2.29
CA CYS A 265 4.86 -21.68 -1.36
C CYS A 265 6.18 -21.46 -2.09
N ALA A 266 6.52 -22.29 -3.07
CA ALA A 266 7.73 -22.12 -3.86
C ALA A 266 7.75 -20.77 -4.61
N SER A 267 6.61 -20.41 -5.23
CA SER A 267 6.44 -19.13 -5.91
C SER A 267 6.53 -17.94 -4.94
N ALA A 268 5.89 -18.06 -3.76
CA ALA A 268 5.91 -17.03 -2.73
C ALA A 268 7.33 -16.83 -2.15
N ASN A 269 8.05 -17.91 -1.90
CA ASN A 269 9.43 -17.85 -1.42
C ASN A 269 10.36 -17.18 -2.44
N ARG A 270 10.24 -17.53 -3.74
CA ARG A 270 11.03 -16.87 -4.79
C ARG A 270 10.73 -15.38 -4.87
N THR A 271 9.45 -15.01 -4.80
CA THR A 271 9.03 -13.62 -4.77
C THR A 271 9.61 -12.89 -3.56
N ALA A 272 9.49 -13.48 -2.35
CA ALA A 272 10.02 -12.91 -1.12
C ALA A 272 11.54 -12.75 -1.13
N GLN A 273 12.29 -13.77 -1.60
CA GLN A 273 13.74 -13.72 -1.70
C GLN A 273 14.22 -12.62 -2.65
N ASN A 274 13.63 -12.53 -3.84
CA ASN A 274 13.97 -11.47 -4.80
C ASN A 274 13.56 -10.09 -4.29
N TRP A 275 12.43 -9.97 -3.60
CA TRP A 275 11.99 -8.74 -2.96
C TRP A 275 12.96 -8.28 -1.87
N LEU A 276 13.35 -9.16 -0.95
CA LEU A 276 14.33 -8.85 0.10
C LEU A 276 15.67 -8.45 -0.50
N LYS A 277 16.14 -9.15 -1.56
CA LYS A 277 17.34 -8.77 -2.30
C LYS A 277 17.25 -7.34 -2.85
N VAL A 278 16.10 -6.96 -3.41
CA VAL A 278 15.86 -5.58 -3.89
C VAL A 278 15.90 -4.57 -2.73
N CYS A 279 15.32 -4.91 -1.58
CA CYS A 279 15.41 -4.09 -0.38
C CYS A 279 16.85 -3.90 0.11
N ASP A 280 17.65 -4.97 0.09
CA ASP A 280 19.04 -4.96 0.55
C ASP A 280 19.95 -4.08 -0.33
N TYR A 281 19.58 -3.83 -1.58
CA TYR A 281 20.37 -2.95 -2.46
C TYR A 281 20.38 -1.48 -2.01
N LEU A 282 19.50 -1.06 -1.11
CA LEU A 282 19.54 0.29 -0.54
C LEU A 282 20.82 0.56 0.27
N GLN A 283 21.51 -0.47 0.74
CA GLN A 283 22.77 -0.34 1.50
C GLN A 283 23.95 0.17 0.68
N TYR A 284 23.92 0.03 -0.66
CA TYR A 284 25.00 0.52 -1.51
C TYR A 284 25.12 2.04 -1.49
N LYS A 285 26.31 2.57 -1.77
CA LYS A 285 26.58 4.01 -1.82
C LYS A 285 27.31 4.37 -3.12
N PRO A 286 26.67 5.17 -4.03
CA PRO A 286 25.30 5.67 -3.91
C PRO A 286 24.29 4.52 -3.92
N SER A 287 23.13 4.73 -3.27
CA SER A 287 22.04 3.78 -3.36
C SER A 287 21.46 3.76 -4.77
N PRO A 288 21.21 2.58 -5.38
CA PRO A 288 20.72 2.49 -6.76
C PRO A 288 19.29 3.06 -6.93
N MET A 289 18.56 3.22 -5.83
CA MET A 289 17.20 3.76 -5.79
C MET A 289 16.86 4.38 -4.43
N SER A 290 15.65 4.92 -4.28
CA SER A 290 15.11 5.40 -3.01
C SER A 290 14.17 4.37 -2.37
N GLY A 291 14.04 4.37 -1.05
CA GLY A 291 13.00 3.63 -0.33
C GLY A 291 11.57 4.01 -0.75
N PHE A 292 11.37 5.21 -1.29
CA PHE A 292 10.08 5.58 -1.91
C PHE A 292 9.77 4.76 -3.17
N ASP A 293 10.78 4.30 -3.92
CA ASP A 293 10.57 3.39 -5.04
C ASP A 293 10.11 2.00 -4.53
N LEU A 294 10.64 1.54 -3.38
CA LEU A 294 10.15 0.30 -2.75
C LEU A 294 8.66 0.35 -2.42
N PHE A 295 8.17 1.47 -1.87
CA PHE A 295 6.75 1.61 -1.57
C PHE A 295 5.87 1.43 -2.82
N ASN A 296 6.32 1.90 -3.98
CA ASN A 296 5.60 1.73 -5.24
C ASN A 296 5.58 0.26 -5.73
N HIS A 297 6.58 -0.55 -5.34
CA HIS A 297 6.68 -1.96 -5.73
C HIS A 297 6.03 -2.93 -4.74
N MET A 298 5.59 -2.44 -3.57
CA MET A 298 4.92 -3.27 -2.57
C MET A 298 3.63 -3.91 -3.07
N ALA A 299 2.94 -3.30 -4.03
CA ALA A 299 1.71 -3.83 -4.59
C ALA A 299 1.88 -5.27 -5.07
N ASP A 300 3.02 -5.61 -5.68
CA ASP A 300 3.33 -6.94 -6.22
C ASP A 300 3.49 -7.98 -5.11
N VAL A 301 4.29 -7.69 -4.08
CA VAL A 301 4.50 -8.61 -2.97
C VAL A 301 3.25 -8.77 -2.09
N VAL A 302 2.35 -7.80 -2.10
CA VAL A 302 1.05 -7.89 -1.41
C VAL A 302 0.05 -8.69 -2.22
N THR A 303 -0.10 -8.40 -3.52
CA THR A 303 -1.22 -8.92 -4.32
C THR A 303 -0.91 -10.16 -5.14
N ALA A 304 0.38 -10.42 -5.40
CA ALA A 304 0.82 -11.45 -6.34
C ALA A 304 1.88 -12.42 -5.78
N ARG A 305 2.11 -12.44 -4.45
CA ARG A 305 3.22 -13.17 -3.83
C ARG A 305 3.29 -14.64 -4.27
N ALA A 306 2.16 -15.34 -4.33
CA ALA A 306 2.09 -16.75 -4.74
C ALA A 306 2.07 -16.95 -6.27
N ARG A 307 2.26 -15.89 -7.08
CA ARG A 307 2.33 -15.99 -8.54
C ARG A 307 3.78 -16.03 -9.02
N THR A 308 4.13 -16.98 -9.87
CA THR A 308 5.48 -17.09 -10.46
C THR A 308 5.91 -15.80 -11.14
N ALA A 309 4.99 -15.12 -11.85
CA ALA A 309 5.27 -13.87 -12.54
C ALA A 309 5.79 -12.74 -11.62
N ALA A 310 5.39 -12.73 -10.33
CA ALA A 310 5.90 -11.74 -9.38
C ALA A 310 7.38 -11.98 -9.05
N GLY A 311 7.76 -13.26 -8.84
CA GLY A 311 9.15 -13.63 -8.64
C GLY A 311 10.03 -13.28 -9.85
N ASP A 312 9.56 -13.53 -11.07
CA ASP A 312 10.24 -13.18 -12.32
C ASP A 312 10.44 -11.66 -12.46
N ALA A 313 9.39 -10.88 -12.14
CA ALA A 313 9.44 -9.42 -12.22
C ALA A 313 10.41 -8.80 -11.21
N PHE A 314 10.46 -9.31 -9.96
CA PHE A 314 11.44 -8.86 -8.97
C PHE A 314 12.87 -9.29 -9.33
N GLU A 315 13.07 -10.44 -9.98
CA GLU A 315 14.37 -10.83 -10.50
C GLU A 315 14.86 -9.85 -11.58
N LEU A 316 13.99 -9.46 -12.51
CA LEU A 316 14.31 -8.43 -13.51
C LEU A 316 14.64 -7.07 -12.85
N LEU A 317 13.86 -6.66 -11.84
CA LEU A 317 14.17 -5.43 -11.11
C LEU A 317 15.52 -5.53 -10.40
N ALA A 318 15.84 -6.67 -9.80
CA ALA A 318 17.15 -6.90 -9.18
C ALA A 318 18.29 -6.74 -10.20
N GLN A 319 18.14 -7.30 -11.42
CA GLN A 319 19.12 -7.16 -12.50
C GLN A 319 19.29 -5.70 -12.96
N ASP A 320 18.17 -4.94 -13.08
CA ASP A 320 18.22 -3.51 -13.40
C ASP A 320 19.02 -2.72 -12.34
N LEU A 321 18.82 -3.04 -11.05
CA LEU A 321 19.51 -2.38 -9.95
C LEU A 321 20.98 -2.82 -9.83
N GLU A 322 21.30 -4.08 -10.09
CA GLU A 322 22.69 -4.55 -10.16
C GLU A 322 23.48 -3.81 -11.24
N LYS A 323 22.84 -3.52 -12.38
CA LYS A 323 23.45 -2.68 -13.41
C LYS A 323 23.75 -1.29 -12.88
N ASN A 324 22.79 -0.64 -12.21
CA ASN A 324 22.98 0.68 -11.60
C ASN A 324 24.12 0.67 -10.58
N ILE A 325 24.22 -0.37 -9.74
CA ILE A 325 25.30 -0.52 -8.77
C ILE A 325 26.66 -0.62 -9.47
N LYS A 326 26.78 -1.44 -10.51
CA LYS A 326 28.05 -1.60 -11.29
C LYS A 326 28.46 -0.31 -12.00
N GLU A 327 27.51 0.46 -12.47
CA GLU A 327 27.73 1.73 -13.18
C GLU A 327 27.86 2.94 -12.23
N GLY A 328 27.65 2.75 -10.91
CA GLY A 328 27.62 3.85 -9.94
C GLY A 328 26.48 4.82 -10.16
N THR A 329 25.37 4.39 -10.78
CA THR A 329 24.20 5.20 -11.10
C THR A 329 23.04 4.92 -10.14
N SER A 330 22.04 5.83 -10.11
CA SER A 330 20.87 5.74 -9.25
C SER A 330 19.61 6.22 -9.97
N THR A 331 18.46 5.72 -9.57
CA THR A 331 17.17 6.31 -9.98
C THR A 331 16.90 7.64 -9.29
N LEU A 332 17.68 7.99 -8.27
CA LEU A 332 17.56 9.23 -7.52
C LEU A 332 17.85 10.45 -8.44
N PRO A 333 16.98 11.45 -8.49
CA PRO A 333 17.16 12.60 -9.38
C PRO A 333 18.08 13.70 -8.80
N PHE A 334 18.84 13.40 -7.75
CA PHE A 334 19.75 14.31 -7.05
C PHE A 334 20.89 13.53 -6.40
N PRO A 335 22.04 14.17 -6.07
CA PRO A 335 23.12 13.53 -5.32
C PRO A 335 22.70 13.16 -3.90
N GLU A 336 23.01 11.93 -3.47
CA GLU A 336 22.80 11.46 -2.10
C GLU A 336 23.83 12.10 -1.16
N GLN A 337 23.38 12.99 -0.26
CA GLN A 337 24.21 13.62 0.79
C GLN A 337 23.98 12.94 2.15
N TYR A 338 22.72 12.73 2.50
CA TYR A 338 22.30 12.10 3.75
C TYR A 338 21.44 10.88 3.48
N ARG A 339 21.52 9.92 4.38
CA ARG A 339 20.76 8.67 4.34
C ARG A 339 19.85 8.61 5.55
N VAL A 340 18.57 8.36 5.34
CA VAL A 340 17.62 8.25 6.46
C VAL A 340 16.83 6.97 6.42
N MET A 341 16.45 6.48 7.60
CA MET A 341 15.36 5.54 7.73
C MET A 341 14.04 6.31 7.72
N PHE A 342 13.10 5.85 6.90
CA PHE A 342 11.70 6.27 6.98
C PHE A 342 10.93 5.19 7.75
N GLU A 343 10.53 5.52 8.98
CA GLU A 343 9.78 4.63 9.85
C GLU A 343 8.30 4.97 9.79
N GLY A 344 7.52 4.05 9.23
CA GLY A 344 6.07 4.18 9.08
C GLY A 344 5.57 3.85 7.66
N ILE A 345 4.25 3.91 7.51
CA ILE A 345 3.57 3.80 6.23
C ILE A 345 3.61 5.17 5.54
N PRO A 346 3.88 5.29 4.24
CA PRO A 346 3.90 6.59 3.58
C PRO A 346 2.50 7.23 3.51
N CYS A 347 2.43 8.57 3.50
CA CYS A 347 1.19 9.30 3.22
C CYS A 347 0.90 9.24 1.73
N TRP A 348 0.17 8.23 1.26
CA TRP A 348 -0.08 7.99 -0.17
C TRP A 348 -0.61 9.20 -0.94
N PRO A 349 -1.60 9.97 -0.41
CA PRO A 349 -2.11 11.13 -1.14
C PRO A 349 -1.11 12.29 -1.22
N LYS A 350 -0.03 12.25 -0.42
CA LYS A 350 0.98 13.32 -0.27
C LYS A 350 2.40 12.88 -0.61
N LEU A 351 2.60 11.78 -1.34
CA LEU A 351 3.94 11.30 -1.70
C LEU A 351 4.84 12.38 -2.33
N PRO A 352 4.36 13.21 -3.29
CA PRO A 352 5.19 14.29 -3.84
C PRO A 352 5.61 15.32 -2.79
N ASN A 353 4.74 15.62 -1.81
CA ASN A 353 5.02 16.57 -0.73
C ASN A 353 6.02 15.99 0.27
N LEU A 354 5.96 14.66 0.55
CA LEU A 354 6.97 13.97 1.36
C LEU A 354 8.36 14.01 0.69
N PHE A 355 8.41 13.77 -0.62
CA PHE A 355 9.67 13.67 -1.35
C PHE A 355 10.35 15.02 -1.62
N LYS A 356 9.58 16.10 -1.79
CA LYS A 356 10.07 17.42 -2.16
C LYS A 356 11.16 17.97 -1.20
N PRO A 357 10.93 18.09 0.13
CA PRO A 357 11.95 18.62 1.04
C PRO A 357 13.15 17.68 1.20
N LEU A 358 12.96 16.36 1.11
CA LEU A 358 14.07 15.40 1.11
C LEU A 358 14.99 15.64 -0.10
N LYS A 359 14.41 15.75 -1.29
CA LYS A 359 15.14 16.06 -2.52
C LYS A 359 15.90 17.39 -2.43
N GLN A 360 15.29 18.43 -1.87
CA GLN A 360 15.90 19.76 -1.74
C GLN A 360 17.14 19.75 -0.84
N ASN A 361 17.19 18.82 0.11
CA ASN A 361 18.26 18.69 1.09
C ASN A 361 19.22 17.51 0.81
N GLY A 362 19.15 16.87 -0.35
CA GLY A 362 20.01 15.75 -0.69
C GLY A 362 19.79 14.50 0.18
N VAL A 363 18.60 14.35 0.80
CA VAL A 363 18.28 13.25 1.69
C VAL A 363 17.67 12.10 0.91
N ASN A 364 18.30 10.91 0.96
CA ASN A 364 17.74 9.68 0.44
C ASN A 364 17.18 8.82 1.57
N VAL A 365 16.01 8.22 1.33
CA VAL A 365 15.48 7.16 2.19
C VAL A 365 16.15 5.87 1.77
N THR A 366 17.03 5.33 2.61
CA THR A 366 17.78 4.11 2.33
C THR A 366 17.43 2.96 3.28
N ALA A 367 16.63 3.22 4.28
CA ALA A 367 16.14 2.22 5.20
C ALA A 367 14.63 2.38 5.40
N VAL A 368 13.91 1.28 5.31
CA VAL A 368 12.46 1.21 5.55
C VAL A 368 12.13 -0.11 6.22
N VAL A 369 11.13 -0.13 7.08
CA VAL A 369 10.66 -1.35 7.77
C VAL A 369 9.42 -1.92 7.09
N TYR A 370 8.54 -1.04 6.64
CA TYR A 370 7.24 -1.42 6.09
C TYR A 370 7.35 -2.35 4.87
N ALA A 371 8.29 -2.06 3.96
CA ALA A 371 8.47 -2.81 2.72
C ALA A 371 9.01 -4.25 2.95
N PRO A 372 10.17 -4.48 3.61
CA PRO A 372 10.70 -5.82 3.82
C PRO A 372 9.83 -6.68 4.75
N ALA A 373 8.93 -6.08 5.53
CA ALA A 373 7.97 -6.78 6.38
C ALA A 373 7.02 -7.73 5.63
N PHE A 374 6.98 -7.69 4.31
CA PHE A 374 6.21 -8.61 3.45
C PHE A 374 7.05 -9.73 2.85
N GLY A 375 8.35 -9.78 3.13
CA GLY A 375 9.26 -10.82 2.66
C GLY A 375 9.27 -12.03 3.58
N PHE A 376 8.27 -12.91 3.48
CA PHE A 376 8.22 -14.16 4.24
C PHE A 376 8.83 -15.31 3.44
N VAL A 377 9.70 -16.11 4.08
CA VAL A 377 10.29 -17.32 3.50
C VAL A 377 10.06 -18.48 4.48
N TYR A 378 9.47 -19.57 4.00
CA TYR A 378 9.15 -20.76 4.81
C TYR A 378 8.90 -21.98 3.92
N ASN A 379 9.11 -23.18 4.48
CA ASN A 379 8.80 -24.46 3.84
C ASN A 379 7.74 -25.19 4.66
N GLY A 380 6.52 -25.30 4.08
CA GLY A 380 5.40 -25.97 4.74
C GLY A 380 4.74 -25.13 5.86
N LEU A 381 3.66 -25.71 6.41
CA LEU A 381 2.76 -25.00 7.32
C LEU A 381 3.38 -24.66 8.68
N ASP A 382 4.28 -25.49 9.22
CA ASP A 382 4.88 -25.25 10.54
C ASP A 382 5.88 -24.07 10.52
N GLU A 383 6.72 -24.01 9.46
CA GLU A 383 7.62 -22.87 9.29
C GLU A 383 6.82 -21.59 8.94
N MET A 384 5.77 -21.71 8.14
CA MET A 384 4.82 -20.63 7.89
C MET A 384 4.24 -20.10 9.19
N ALA A 385 3.76 -20.97 10.09
CA ALA A 385 3.22 -20.56 11.39
C ALA A 385 4.25 -19.80 12.22
N ARG A 386 5.49 -20.26 12.23
CA ARG A 386 6.61 -19.58 12.92
C ARG A 386 6.92 -18.22 12.31
N ALA A 387 6.90 -18.10 10.97
CA ALA A 387 7.15 -16.84 10.26
C ALA A 387 6.04 -15.81 10.52
N TYR A 388 4.79 -16.25 10.47
CA TYR A 388 3.62 -15.39 10.71
C TYR A 388 3.54 -14.89 12.15
N TYR A 389 4.02 -15.67 13.12
CA TYR A 389 4.08 -15.26 14.53
C TYR A 389 5.13 -14.16 14.81
N LYS A 390 6.05 -13.90 13.87
CA LYS A 390 7.09 -12.86 13.94
C LYS A 390 6.76 -11.61 13.13
N ALA A 391 5.51 -11.39 12.75
CA ALA A 391 5.14 -10.21 11.98
C ALA A 391 5.50 -8.91 12.75
N PRO A 392 6.12 -7.89 12.11
CA PRO A 392 6.71 -6.73 12.79
C PRO A 392 5.80 -5.93 13.71
N ASN A 393 4.50 -5.93 13.47
CA ASN A 393 3.52 -5.22 14.28
C ASN A 393 2.91 -6.10 15.38
N SER A 394 3.30 -7.36 15.46
CA SER A 394 2.81 -8.34 16.43
C SER A 394 3.91 -8.86 17.34
N VAL A 395 5.01 -8.14 17.49
CA VAL A 395 6.16 -8.49 18.32
C VAL A 395 6.37 -7.48 19.44
N CYS A 396 7.02 -7.90 20.53
CA CYS A 396 7.38 -7.01 21.63
C CYS A 396 8.30 -5.86 21.16
N ILE A 397 8.34 -4.79 21.95
CA ILE A 397 9.08 -3.59 21.56
C ILE A 397 10.58 -3.87 21.42
N GLU A 398 11.16 -4.73 22.25
CA GLU A 398 12.57 -5.11 22.22
C GLU A 398 12.92 -5.71 20.84
N GLN A 399 12.17 -6.70 20.39
CA GLN A 399 12.38 -7.32 19.07
C GLN A 399 12.12 -6.32 17.93
N GLY A 400 11.11 -5.46 18.09
CA GLY A 400 10.79 -4.41 17.13
C GLY A 400 11.91 -3.38 16.99
N VAL A 401 12.55 -2.98 18.10
CA VAL A 401 13.71 -2.06 18.14
C VAL A 401 14.92 -2.72 17.52
N ASP A 402 15.32 -3.90 17.99
CA ASP A 402 16.50 -4.62 17.50
C ASP A 402 16.51 -4.78 16.00
N TRP A 403 15.36 -5.16 15.43
CA TRP A 403 15.21 -5.32 14.00
C TRP A 403 15.41 -3.99 13.24
N ARG A 404 14.82 -2.92 13.71
CA ARG A 404 14.93 -1.59 13.10
C ARG A 404 16.31 -1.01 13.19
N GLU A 405 16.95 -1.18 14.33
CA GLU A 405 18.34 -0.75 14.52
C GLU A 405 19.31 -1.53 13.65
N GLY A 406 19.08 -2.85 13.46
CA GLY A 406 19.82 -3.67 12.50
C GLY A 406 19.75 -3.05 11.10
N ILE A 407 18.54 -2.75 10.61
CA ILE A 407 18.34 -2.09 9.30
C ILE A 407 19.06 -0.72 9.25
N CYS A 408 18.99 0.09 10.31
CA CYS A 408 19.70 1.36 10.37
C CYS A 408 21.21 1.20 10.23
N ARG A 409 21.81 0.24 10.95
CA ARG A 409 23.26 -0.03 10.91
C ARG A 409 23.70 -0.55 9.55
N GLU A 410 22.98 -1.52 8.97
CA GLU A 410 23.28 -2.11 7.67
C GLU A 410 23.21 -1.06 6.55
N ASN A 411 22.23 -0.20 6.59
CA ASN A 411 22.04 0.86 5.59
C ASN A 411 22.83 2.14 5.91
N LYS A 412 23.58 2.19 7.02
CA LYS A 412 24.46 3.32 7.42
C LYS A 412 23.70 4.64 7.38
N VAL A 413 22.56 4.70 8.08
CA VAL A 413 21.71 5.89 8.09
C VAL A 413 22.29 6.97 9.01
N ASP A 414 22.12 8.24 8.59
CA ASP A 414 22.56 9.41 9.34
C ASP A 414 21.47 9.91 10.30
N GLY A 415 20.21 9.54 10.07
CA GLY A 415 19.07 9.93 10.90
C GLY A 415 17.81 9.12 10.64
N VAL A 416 16.78 9.35 11.43
CA VAL A 416 15.48 8.66 11.31
C VAL A 416 14.35 9.68 11.18
N LEU A 417 13.49 9.48 10.20
CA LEU A 417 12.26 10.23 10.00
C LEU A 417 11.06 9.33 10.35
N VAL A 418 10.36 9.68 11.43
CA VAL A 418 9.27 8.89 12.02
C VAL A 418 7.92 9.47 11.63
N HIS A 419 7.09 8.69 10.95
CA HIS A 419 5.71 9.06 10.66
C HIS A 419 4.78 8.61 11.79
N TYR A 420 4.29 9.56 12.59
CA TYR A 420 3.22 9.35 13.57
C TYR A 420 1.88 9.23 12.82
N ASN A 421 1.59 8.03 12.36
CA ASN A 421 0.44 7.75 11.53
C ASN A 421 -0.84 7.70 12.37
N ARG A 422 -1.66 8.77 12.36
CA ARG A 422 -2.79 8.97 13.29
C ARG A 422 -3.78 7.84 13.36
N SER A 423 -4.17 7.28 12.23
CA SER A 423 -5.17 6.21 12.20
C SER A 423 -4.57 4.80 12.32
N CYS A 424 -3.24 4.63 12.24
CA CYS A 424 -2.57 3.34 12.43
C CYS A 424 -2.09 3.17 13.87
N LYS A 425 -2.95 2.66 14.75
CA LYS A 425 -2.65 2.51 16.19
C LYS A 425 -1.44 1.62 16.49
N PRO A 426 -1.28 0.43 15.85
CA PRO A 426 -0.11 -0.41 16.09
C PRO A 426 1.19 0.25 15.70
N TRP A 427 1.19 1.09 14.65
CA TRP A 427 2.40 1.77 14.23
C TRP A 427 2.71 3.00 15.08
N SER A 428 1.72 3.82 15.41
CA SER A 428 1.95 5.05 16.17
C SER A 428 2.05 4.84 17.69
N GLY A 429 1.49 3.75 18.21
CA GLY A 429 1.37 3.54 19.66
C GLY A 429 2.70 3.42 20.40
N TYR A 430 3.78 2.99 19.75
CA TYR A 430 5.10 2.85 20.35
C TYR A 430 6.20 3.71 19.69
N MET A 431 5.85 4.53 18.70
CA MET A 431 6.84 5.31 17.92
C MET A 431 7.64 6.31 18.76
N ALA A 432 7.05 6.90 19.80
CA ALA A 432 7.77 7.80 20.68
C ALA A 432 8.91 7.08 21.43
N GLU A 433 8.66 5.87 21.93
CA GLU A 433 9.69 5.05 22.58
C GLU A 433 10.72 4.54 21.57
N MET A 434 10.31 4.15 20.36
CA MET A 434 11.22 3.80 19.27
C MET A 434 12.17 4.96 18.95
N GLN A 435 11.65 6.17 18.75
CA GLN A 435 12.45 7.35 18.47
C GLN A 435 13.46 7.63 19.60
N ARG A 436 13.04 7.50 20.86
CA ARG A 436 13.92 7.66 22.02
C ARG A 436 15.07 6.65 21.99
N ARG A 437 14.79 5.39 21.70
CA ARG A 437 15.80 4.32 21.62
C ARG A 437 16.75 4.53 20.43
N PHE A 438 16.27 4.82 19.24
CA PHE A 438 17.15 5.12 18.10
C PHE A 438 18.15 6.24 18.41
N THR A 439 17.70 7.28 19.10
CA THR A 439 18.61 8.36 19.50
C THR A 439 19.62 7.89 20.54
N ALA A 440 19.18 7.12 21.54
CA ALA A 440 20.04 6.66 22.63
C ALA A 440 21.03 5.59 22.18
N ASP A 441 20.56 4.60 21.40
CA ASP A 441 21.32 3.38 21.10
C ASP A 441 22.16 3.49 19.84
N LEU A 442 21.72 4.31 18.86
CA LEU A 442 22.43 4.56 17.61
C LEU A 442 23.20 5.89 17.59
N GLY A 443 22.89 6.80 18.50
CA GLY A 443 23.50 8.14 18.53
C GLY A 443 23.20 8.99 17.29
N ILE A 444 22.05 8.76 16.63
CA ILE A 444 21.63 9.49 15.45
C ILE A 444 20.37 10.33 15.71
N PRO A 445 20.22 11.49 15.05
CA PRO A 445 19.07 12.34 15.25
C PRO A 445 17.80 11.70 14.65
N CYS A 446 16.67 11.95 15.33
CA CYS A 446 15.36 11.51 14.91
C CYS A 446 14.39 12.71 14.86
N ALA A 447 13.56 12.75 13.83
CA ALA A 447 12.46 13.72 13.72
C ALA A 447 11.15 13.00 13.46
N GLY A 448 10.10 13.40 14.18
CA GLY A 448 8.75 12.87 13.99
C GLY A 448 7.84 13.89 13.32
N PHE A 449 6.90 13.40 12.50
CA PHE A 449 5.85 14.21 11.90
C PHE A 449 4.50 13.50 11.92
N ASP A 450 3.44 14.28 12.00
CA ASP A 450 2.06 13.77 11.96
C ASP A 450 1.58 13.62 10.52
N GLY A 451 0.78 12.58 10.30
CA GLY A 451 0.15 12.32 9.02
C GLY A 451 -0.81 11.13 9.08
N ASP A 452 -1.25 10.69 7.92
CA ASP A 452 -2.05 9.49 7.76
C ASP A 452 -1.73 8.82 6.43
N GLN A 453 -1.75 7.50 6.39
CA GLN A 453 -1.47 6.76 5.16
C GLN A 453 -2.50 7.01 4.06
N ALA A 454 -3.74 7.37 4.40
CA ALA A 454 -4.83 7.47 3.43
C ALA A 454 -5.60 8.80 3.49
N ASP A 455 -5.72 9.41 4.67
CA ASP A 455 -6.49 10.63 4.90
C ASP A 455 -5.59 11.87 4.88
N PRO A 456 -5.62 12.69 3.81
CA PRO A 456 -4.75 13.85 3.68
C PRO A 456 -5.04 14.98 4.68
N ARG A 457 -6.19 14.97 5.38
CA ARG A 457 -6.58 15.97 6.38
C ARG A 457 -5.64 16.00 7.59
N ASN A 458 -4.96 14.89 7.85
CA ASN A 458 -4.03 14.73 8.97
C ASN A 458 -2.58 15.13 8.65
N PHE A 459 -2.27 15.60 7.44
CA PHE A 459 -0.94 15.98 7.00
C PHE A 459 -0.80 17.49 6.82
N ASN A 460 0.18 18.09 7.49
CA ASN A 460 0.52 19.50 7.33
C ASN A 460 1.89 19.62 6.63
N GLU A 461 1.90 20.17 5.40
CA GLU A 461 3.11 20.28 4.58
C GLU A 461 4.18 21.17 5.21
N ALA A 462 3.80 22.34 5.75
CA ALA A 462 4.75 23.27 6.35
C ALA A 462 5.39 22.69 7.62
N GLN A 463 4.61 21.99 8.43
CA GLN A 463 5.14 21.31 9.62
C GLN A 463 6.13 20.22 9.20
N TYR A 464 5.80 19.41 8.19
CA TYR A 464 6.68 18.38 7.66
C TYR A 464 7.99 18.96 7.13
N GLU A 465 7.94 20.02 6.31
CA GLU A 465 9.12 20.72 5.80
C GLU A 465 10.03 21.20 6.94
N THR A 466 9.45 21.78 8.00
CA THR A 466 10.20 22.21 9.20
C THR A 466 10.87 21.04 9.90
N ARG A 467 10.18 19.89 10.04
CA ARG A 467 10.76 18.69 10.68
C ARG A 467 11.91 18.11 9.87
N VAL A 468 11.80 18.06 8.56
CA VAL A 468 12.88 17.63 7.67
C VAL A 468 14.07 18.56 7.77
N GLN A 469 13.85 19.88 7.76
CA GLN A 469 14.93 20.86 7.88
C GLN A 469 15.69 20.70 9.19
N GLY A 470 14.98 20.58 10.34
CA GLY A 470 15.60 20.35 11.64
C GLY A 470 16.38 19.03 11.72
N LEU A 471 15.86 17.97 11.07
CA LEU A 471 16.59 16.69 10.99
C LEU A 471 17.89 16.85 10.19
N VAL A 472 17.88 17.55 9.06
CA VAL A 472 19.07 17.80 8.25
C VAL A 472 20.13 18.58 9.02
N GLU A 473 19.73 19.64 9.74
CA GLU A 473 20.63 20.42 10.58
C GLU A 473 21.27 19.57 11.68
N ALA A 474 20.46 18.72 12.34
CA ALA A 474 20.96 17.80 13.37
C ALA A 474 21.91 16.73 12.81
N MET A 475 21.63 16.19 11.60
CA MET A 475 22.55 15.26 10.93
C MET A 475 23.89 15.93 10.56
N ALA A 476 23.85 17.18 10.07
CA ALA A 476 25.04 17.94 9.75
C ALA A 476 25.91 18.22 10.98
N GLU A 477 25.28 18.58 12.10
CA GLU A 477 25.98 18.76 13.38
C GLU A 477 26.60 17.46 13.90
N ASN A 478 25.82 16.36 13.83
CA ASN A 478 26.30 15.04 14.29
C ASN A 478 27.50 14.53 13.45
N ALA A 479 27.52 14.84 12.15
CA ALA A 479 28.66 14.49 11.28
C ALA A 479 29.94 15.23 11.69
N LYS A 480 29.86 16.56 11.97
CA LYS A 480 31.00 17.35 12.44
C LYS A 480 31.59 16.81 13.76
N ASN A 481 30.71 16.40 14.69
CA ASN A 481 31.13 15.86 15.99
C ASN A 481 31.81 14.49 15.90
N LYS A 482 31.64 13.75 14.78
CA LYS A 482 32.32 12.46 14.54
C LYS A 482 33.67 12.61 13.85
N GLU A 483 33.94 13.77 13.22
CA GLU A 483 35.18 14.06 12.53
C GLU A 483 36.23 14.77 13.44
N GLY A 484 35.80 15.34 14.55
CA GLY A 484 36.64 16.01 15.57
C GLY A 484 36.97 15.09 16.73
#